data_14b32e4702d6d90170100558550adc06
#
_entry.id   14b32e4702d6d90170100558550adc06
#
_cell.length_a   1.000
_cell.length_b   1.000
_cell.length_c   1.000
_cell.angle_alpha   90.00
_cell.angle_beta   90.00
_cell.angle_gamma   90.00
#
_symmetry.space_group_name_H-M   'P 1'
#
loop_
_entity.id
_entity.type
_entity.pdbx_description
1 polymer ?
#
loop_
_entity_poly.entity_id
_entity_poly.type
_entity_poly.pdbx_seq_one_letter_code
_entity_poly.pdbx_strand_id
1 'polypeptide(L)' 'MRVDIYRRAEHDGIFSYLAVPEGKNIPEEAISTDWQLETQATEIADDAKALPDYHIEQPLQQIADKGYAITGLKAM' A
#
# COMPACT_ATOMS: atom_id res chain seq x y z
N MET A 1 -9.82 9.07 3.92
CA MET A 1 -9.87 8.07 2.86
C MET A 1 -9.65 6.68 3.44
N ARG A 2 -10.43 5.71 3.04
CA ARG A 2 -10.25 4.33 3.49
C ARG A 2 -9.56 3.51 2.43
N VAL A 3 -8.61 2.69 2.87
CA VAL A 3 -7.85 1.82 1.97
C VAL A 3 -7.79 0.42 2.54
N ASP A 4 -7.59 -0.54 1.66
CA ASP A 4 -7.26 -1.91 2.04
C ASP A 4 -5.77 -2.07 1.90
N ILE A 5 -5.14 -2.65 2.92
CA ILE A 5 -3.69 -2.84 2.94
C ILE A 5 -3.38 -4.31 2.69
N TYR A 6 -2.52 -4.57 1.73
CA TYR A 6 -2.01 -5.89 1.40
C TYR A 6 -0.52 -5.94 1.71
N ARG A 7 -0.02 -7.13 1.99
CA ARG A 7 1.41 -7.31 2.21
C ARG A 7 1.94 -8.43 1.33
N ARG A 8 3.23 -8.36 1.07
CA ARG A 8 3.93 -9.39 0.31
C ARG A 8 5.27 -9.64 1.01
N ALA A 9 5.59 -10.92 1.23
CA ALA A 9 6.89 -11.27 1.81
C ALA A 9 7.98 -11.04 0.75
N GLU A 10 9.00 -10.30 1.16
CA GLU A 10 10.21 -10.15 0.39
C GLU A 10 11.27 -11.09 0.96
N HIS A 11 12.52 -10.73 0.88
CA HIS A 11 13.59 -11.54 1.44
C HIS A 11 13.99 -11.04 2.83
N ASP A 12 14.64 -11.88 3.59
CA ASP A 12 15.21 -11.53 4.92
C ASP A 12 14.18 -11.01 5.93
N GLY A 13 12.95 -11.51 5.85
CA GLY A 13 11.91 -11.11 6.79
C GLY A 13 11.33 -9.74 6.55
N ILE A 14 11.63 -9.13 5.42
CA ILE A 14 11.12 -7.83 5.04
C ILE A 14 9.82 -8.00 4.28
N PHE A 15 8.87 -7.09 4.49
CA PHE A 15 7.60 -7.08 3.78
C PHE A 15 7.42 -5.81 2.99
N SER A 16 6.79 -5.93 1.82
CA SER A 16 6.27 -4.80 1.08
C SER A 16 4.78 -4.68 1.36
N TYR A 17 4.26 -3.47 1.30
CA TYR A 17 2.85 -3.21 1.55
C TYR A 17 2.26 -2.44 0.38
N LEU A 18 0.98 -2.70 0.12
CA LEU A 18 0.23 -2.06 -0.96
C LEU A 18 -1.07 -1.55 -0.39
N ALA A 19 -1.35 -0.28 -0.62
CA ALA A 19 -2.61 0.33 -0.19
C ALA A 19 -3.45 0.65 -1.43
N VAL A 20 -4.66 0.11 -1.48
CA VAL A 20 -5.61 0.42 -2.56
C VAL A 20 -6.87 0.99 -1.94
N PRO A 21 -7.57 1.90 -2.65
CA PRO A 21 -8.83 2.42 -2.14
C PRO A 21 -9.80 1.30 -1.81
N GLU A 22 -10.54 1.46 -0.72
CA GLU A 22 -11.49 0.46 -0.26
C GLU A 22 -12.44 0.06 -1.39
N GLY A 23 -12.62 -1.24 -1.55
CA GLY A 23 -13.53 -1.77 -2.57
C GLY A 23 -12.94 -1.85 -3.97
N LYS A 24 -11.70 -1.46 -4.16
CA LYS A 24 -11.04 -1.57 -5.45
C LYS A 24 -10.20 -2.84 -5.52
N ASN A 25 -10.03 -3.35 -6.74
CA ASN A 25 -9.17 -4.50 -6.96
C ASN A 25 -7.70 -4.07 -6.98
N ILE A 26 -6.81 -5.03 -6.70
CA ILE A 26 -5.38 -4.78 -6.85
C ILE A 26 -5.11 -4.42 -8.31
N PRO A 27 -4.41 -3.30 -8.57
CA PRO A 27 -4.13 -2.91 -9.95
C PRO A 27 -3.34 -3.97 -10.71
N GLU A 28 -3.61 -4.07 -12.00
CA GLU A 28 -3.00 -5.08 -12.86
C GLU A 28 -1.47 -5.05 -12.82
N GLU A 29 -0.91 -3.86 -12.75
CA GLU A 29 0.55 -3.68 -12.72
C GLU A 29 1.18 -4.19 -11.42
N ALA A 30 0.38 -4.42 -10.38
CA ALA A 30 0.84 -4.95 -9.11
C ALA A 30 0.38 -6.38 -8.86
N ILE A 31 -0.42 -6.95 -9.76
CA ILE A 31 -1.12 -8.22 -9.52
C ILE A 31 -0.22 -9.44 -9.69
N SER A 32 0.98 -9.28 -10.23
CA SER A 32 1.85 -10.40 -10.56
C SER A 32 2.49 -11.07 -9.35
N THR A 33 2.08 -10.70 -8.15
CA THR A 33 2.74 -11.15 -6.93
C THR A 33 1.74 -11.66 -5.91
N ASP A 34 2.26 -12.33 -4.89
CA ASP A 34 1.44 -13.00 -3.88
C ASP A 34 1.04 -12.04 -2.77
N TRP A 35 0.21 -11.07 -3.11
CA TRP A 35 -0.31 -10.13 -2.12
C TRP A 35 -1.32 -10.83 -1.21
N GLN A 36 -1.16 -10.62 0.09
CA GLN A 36 -2.08 -11.14 1.10
C GLN A 36 -2.71 -9.97 1.83
N LEU A 37 -4.00 -10.06 2.13
CA LEU A 37 -4.68 -9.00 2.84
C LEU A 37 -4.12 -8.86 4.26
N GLU A 38 -3.66 -7.67 4.59
CA GLU A 38 -3.15 -7.36 5.91
C GLU A 38 -4.25 -6.76 6.78
N THR A 39 -4.95 -5.75 6.26
CA THR A 39 -6.04 -5.12 6.98
C THR A 39 -6.98 -4.44 6.00
N GLN A 40 -8.26 -4.35 6.36
CA GLN A 40 -9.28 -3.75 5.51
C GLN A 40 -9.78 -2.44 6.09
N ALA A 41 -10.26 -1.57 5.22
CA ALA A 41 -10.94 -0.33 5.60
C ALA A 41 -10.13 0.50 6.60
N THR A 42 -8.84 0.60 6.35
CA THR A 42 -7.94 1.41 7.17
C THR A 42 -8.12 2.87 6.81
N GLU A 43 -8.40 3.69 7.81
CA GLU A 43 -8.58 5.12 7.57
C GLU A 43 -7.24 5.82 7.43
N ILE A 44 -7.08 6.61 6.37
CA ILE A 44 -5.91 7.48 6.17
C ILE A 44 -6.38 8.91 6.27
N ALA A 45 -5.71 9.71 7.11
CA ALA A 45 -6.01 11.13 7.20
C ALA A 45 -5.80 11.81 5.85
N ASP A 46 -6.64 12.79 5.54
CA ASP A 46 -6.58 13.49 4.25
C ASP A 46 -5.28 14.26 4.02
N ASP A 47 -4.54 14.52 5.09
CA ASP A 47 -3.24 15.20 5.01
C ASP A 47 -2.08 14.28 5.33
N ALA A 48 -2.29 12.98 5.32
CA ALA A 48 -1.24 12.02 5.64
C ALA A 48 -0.12 12.09 4.60
N LYS A 49 1.10 12.26 5.08
CA LYS A 49 2.29 12.32 4.21
C LYS A 49 3.02 10.99 4.15
N ALA A 50 2.69 10.06 5.05
CA ALA A 50 3.33 8.76 5.10
C ALA A 50 2.49 7.81 5.91
N LEU A 51 2.69 6.52 5.67
CA LEU A 51 2.16 5.45 6.51
C LEU A 51 3.38 4.70 7.04
N PRO A 52 3.96 5.18 8.16
CA PRO A 52 5.23 4.62 8.63
C PRO A 52 5.16 3.15 9.02
N ASP A 53 4.01 2.67 9.47
CA ASP A 53 3.84 1.26 9.82
C ASP A 53 3.97 0.34 8.61
N TYR A 54 3.80 0.88 7.41
CA TYR A 54 3.82 0.12 6.18
C TYR A 54 4.92 0.60 5.23
N HIS A 55 5.76 1.53 5.69
CA HIS A 55 6.83 2.10 4.88
C HIS A 55 6.34 2.69 3.56
N ILE A 56 5.14 3.24 3.57
CA ILE A 56 4.57 3.88 2.39
C ILE A 56 4.72 5.39 2.55
N GLU A 57 5.36 6.04 1.58
CA GLU A 57 5.51 7.48 1.56
C GLU A 57 4.51 8.11 0.61
N GLN A 58 3.98 9.27 0.98
CA GLN A 58 3.04 10.02 0.16
C GLN A 58 1.89 9.14 -0.35
N PRO A 59 1.16 8.45 0.55
CA PRO A 59 0.15 7.50 0.09
C PRO A 59 -0.94 8.16 -0.74
N LEU A 60 -1.43 9.33 -0.35
CA LEU A 60 -2.49 10.00 -1.09
C LEU A 60 -2.03 10.47 -2.46
N GLN A 61 -0.78 10.94 -2.55
CA GLN A 61 -0.20 11.37 -3.80
C GLN A 61 -0.03 10.18 -4.74
N GLN A 62 0.45 9.05 -4.24
CA GLN A 62 0.60 7.85 -5.05
C GLN A 62 -0.75 7.37 -5.57
N ILE A 63 -1.77 7.37 -4.71
CA ILE A 63 -3.11 6.93 -5.10
C ILE A 63 -3.67 7.87 -6.17
N ALA A 64 -3.46 9.18 -6.03
CA ALA A 64 -3.91 10.14 -7.02
C ALA A 64 -3.22 9.92 -8.37
N ASP A 65 -1.94 9.57 -8.36
CA ASP A 65 -1.16 9.42 -9.58
C ASP A 65 -1.33 8.06 -10.23
N LYS A 66 -1.44 6.98 -9.44
CA LYS A 66 -1.39 5.62 -9.95
C LYS A 66 -2.61 4.77 -9.61
N GLY A 67 -3.42 5.22 -8.66
CA GLY A 67 -4.55 4.45 -8.18
C GLY A 67 -4.23 3.54 -7.00
N TYR A 68 -2.98 3.52 -6.54
CA TYR A 68 -2.55 2.75 -5.38
C TYR A 68 -1.29 3.35 -4.80
N ALA A 69 -0.95 2.93 -3.58
CA ALA A 69 0.29 3.34 -2.94
C ALA A 69 1.07 2.08 -2.55
N ILE A 70 2.37 2.12 -2.65
CA ILE A 70 3.21 0.95 -2.41
C ILE A 70 4.44 1.35 -1.60
N THR A 71 4.98 0.39 -0.83
CA THR A 71 6.22 0.59 -0.07
C THR A 71 7.34 1.03 -1.00
N GLY A 72 8.03 2.09 -0.61
CA GLY A 72 9.21 2.53 -1.34
C GLY A 72 10.36 1.57 -1.14
N LEU A 73 11.00 1.15 -2.23
CA LEU A 73 12.11 0.21 -2.15
C LEU A 73 13.29 0.75 -1.35
N LYS A 74 13.44 2.06 -1.32
CA LYS A 74 14.52 2.70 -0.57
C LYS A 74 14.34 2.61 0.94
N ALA A 75 13.13 2.31 1.39
CA ALA A 75 12.83 2.20 2.80
C ALA A 75 13.17 0.81 3.36
N MET A 76 13.53 -0.09 2.51
CA MET A 76 13.82 -1.48 2.89
C MET A 76 15.32 -1.75 3.00
#